data_24c77f43ac3cba5addda1417e5276825
#
_entry.id   24c77f43ac3cba5addda1417e5276825
#
_cell.length_a   1.000
_cell.length_b   1.000
_cell.length_c   1.000
_cell.angle_alpha   90.00
_cell.angle_beta   90.00
_cell.angle_gamma   90.00
#
_symmetry.space_group_name_H-M   'P 1'
#
loop_
_entity.id
_entity.type
_entity.pdbx_description
1 polymer ?
#
loop_
_entity_poly.entity_id
_entity_poly.type
_entity_poly.pdbx_seq_one_letter_code
_entity_poly.pdbx_strand_id
1 'polypeptide(L)'
;PMLIRKTLLTGLLISLVTSPGIFAEEGETIITVPSVPVGGAVSLGGTVVPHKEATLAAQLPGRIESIAGEEGDGFEEGATLVTINDDDLLAQRRAAFAQLSNAEAAMRNANVQYSRQWISPYGGQTNDMMGGMSSMMRNFTNPMQGFMGGSEPGVDRHAQLYQQGTAVEQARSAIIQARSRIEEIDTKLRDTRSIAPFDGVISKKLVEVGDPVQPGQPLVFFADTSQLQIQVEVPARLMPGVKLGMIVPARLDVGDVNVQARVARIFPIADPERHTVTVKLDLPPGVPGGAGMYTEVMLTDINARVRDLPVVPKQALVWRGSLPGVYVVGEQNQRELRLVRTGDEVGADGVAILSGLRAGERIVVGAGGQ
;
A
#
# COMPACT_ATOMS: atom_id res chain seq x y z
N PRO A 1 12.33 72.95 -50.30
CA PRO A 1 13.43 73.71 -50.83
C PRO A 1 14.75 73.04 -50.52
N MET A 2 15.44 72.65 -51.61
CA MET A 2 16.77 73.17 -51.95
C MET A 2 17.87 72.90 -50.89
N LEU A 3 18.96 72.29 -51.17
CA LEU A 3 19.99 72.44 -52.25
C LEU A 3 20.98 71.28 -52.08
N ILE A 4 21.30 70.45 -53.05
CA ILE A 4 22.47 70.44 -53.93
C ILE A 4 23.77 70.96 -53.31
N ARG A 5 24.77 70.03 -53.20
CA ARG A 5 26.13 70.30 -53.73
C ARG A 5 26.97 69.00 -53.83
N LYS A 6 27.43 68.84 -55.04
CA LYS A 6 28.47 68.01 -55.58
C LYS A 6 29.85 68.33 -54.92
N THR A 7 30.72 67.40 -54.90
CA THR A 7 32.13 67.37 -55.44
C THR A 7 32.87 66.26 -54.66
N LEU A 8 33.80 65.48 -55.06
CA LEU A 8 34.71 65.33 -56.16
C LEU A 8 35.51 64.02 -55.91
N LEU A 9 35.70 63.30 -56.87
CA LEU A 9 36.63 62.26 -57.23
C LEU A 9 38.06 62.43 -56.60
N THR A 10 38.57 61.38 -55.91
CA THR A 10 40.03 61.12 -55.98
C THR A 10 40.23 59.61 -55.78
N GLY A 11 40.74 58.96 -56.77
CA GLY A 11 41.07 57.53 -56.79
C GLY A 11 42.30 57.27 -55.97
N LEU A 12 42.28 56.16 -55.21
CA LEU A 12 43.48 55.54 -54.70
C LEU A 12 43.41 54.03 -54.96
N LEU A 13 44.24 53.63 -55.86
CA LEU A 13 44.55 52.23 -56.20
C LEU A 13 45.24 51.63 -54.99
N ILE A 14 44.58 50.68 -54.28
CA ILE A 14 45.23 49.86 -53.27
C ILE A 14 45.19 48.39 -53.76
N SER A 15 46.36 47.87 -53.95
CA SER A 15 46.72 46.53 -54.34
C SER A 15 46.06 45.47 -53.45
N LEU A 16 45.38 44.54 -54.10
CA LEU A 16 44.82 43.33 -53.54
C LEU A 16 45.94 42.38 -53.14
N VAL A 17 46.30 42.40 -51.85
CA VAL A 17 47.11 41.34 -51.25
C VAL A 17 46.17 40.21 -50.86
N THR A 18 46.12 39.17 -51.70
CA THR A 18 45.48 37.90 -51.37
C THR A 18 46.24 37.21 -50.22
N SER A 19 45.78 37.40 -49.01
CA SER A 19 46.17 36.55 -47.89
C SER A 19 45.47 35.18 -48.08
N PRO A 20 46.18 34.07 -47.95
CA PRO A 20 45.55 32.77 -47.95
C PRO A 20 44.63 32.68 -46.72
N GLY A 21 43.34 32.49 -46.99
CA GLY A 21 42.35 32.27 -45.97
C GLY A 21 42.74 31.05 -45.12
N ILE A 22 42.99 31.29 -43.86
CA ILE A 22 42.97 30.25 -42.86
C ILE A 22 41.53 29.84 -42.70
N PHE A 23 41.14 28.75 -43.36
CA PHE A 23 39.92 28.04 -42.99
C PHE A 23 40.12 27.55 -41.55
N ALA A 24 39.56 28.27 -40.60
CA ALA A 24 39.31 27.73 -39.26
C ALA A 24 38.24 26.67 -39.45
N GLU A 25 38.61 25.41 -39.37
CA GLU A 25 37.72 24.28 -39.25
C GLU A 25 36.93 24.44 -37.94
N GLU A 26 35.65 24.71 -38.04
CA GLU A 26 34.77 24.88 -36.89
C GLU A 26 34.73 23.59 -36.06
N GLY A 27 35.16 23.66 -34.81
CA GLY A 27 34.62 22.82 -33.74
C GLY A 27 35.47 21.68 -33.19
N GLU A 28 36.73 21.46 -33.69
CA GLU A 28 37.57 20.42 -33.12
C GLU A 28 38.35 20.90 -31.90
N THR A 29 38.13 20.25 -30.77
CA THR A 29 38.86 20.55 -29.51
C THR A 29 39.76 19.38 -29.16
N ILE A 30 41.06 19.69 -28.87
CA ILE A 30 41.98 18.69 -28.35
C ILE A 30 41.88 18.66 -26.85
N ILE A 31 41.57 17.49 -26.29
CA ILE A 31 41.55 17.26 -24.85
C ILE A 31 42.57 16.21 -24.44
N THR A 32 43.02 16.31 -23.21
CA THR A 32 43.84 15.24 -22.59
C THR A 32 42.89 14.27 -21.91
N VAL A 33 43.06 12.97 -22.18
CA VAL A 33 42.19 11.90 -21.64
C VAL A 33 42.42 11.77 -20.14
N PRO A 34 41.41 12.06 -19.31
CA PRO A 34 41.53 11.87 -17.88
C PRO A 34 41.46 10.38 -17.51
N SER A 35 42.11 10.02 -16.41
CA SER A 35 41.93 8.74 -15.76
C SER A 35 40.84 8.89 -14.68
N VAL A 36 39.85 8.05 -14.75
CA VAL A 36 38.73 8.04 -13.79
C VAL A 36 38.61 6.65 -13.19
N PRO A 37 38.43 6.52 -11.89
CA PRO A 37 38.16 5.24 -11.28
C PRO A 37 36.76 4.73 -11.77
N VAL A 38 36.82 3.68 -12.61
CA VAL A 38 35.62 3.06 -13.19
C VAL A 38 35.46 1.66 -12.64
N GLY A 39 34.25 1.31 -12.29
CA GLY A 39 33.93 0.00 -11.74
C GLY A 39 33.22 0.14 -10.39
N GLY A 40 32.50 -0.90 -10.04
CA GLY A 40 31.78 -0.94 -8.78
C GLY A 40 30.28 -0.56 -8.85
N ALA A 41 29.79 -0.01 -9.94
CA ALA A 41 28.37 0.14 -10.14
C ALA A 41 27.78 -1.13 -10.76
N VAL A 42 26.71 -1.64 -10.16
CA VAL A 42 25.95 -2.79 -10.65
C VAL A 42 24.50 -2.34 -10.82
N SER A 43 23.96 -2.51 -12.02
CA SER A 43 22.54 -2.30 -12.29
C SER A 43 21.76 -3.54 -11.90
N LEU A 44 20.72 -3.37 -11.10
CA LEU A 44 19.82 -4.43 -10.67
C LEU A 44 18.39 -4.08 -11.10
N GLY A 45 17.72 -5.05 -11.74
CA GLY A 45 16.31 -4.93 -12.06
C GLY A 45 15.45 -4.96 -10.81
N GLY A 46 14.48 -4.07 -10.74
CA GLY A 46 13.48 -3.99 -9.69
C GLY A 46 12.09 -3.78 -10.27
N THR A 47 11.10 -3.84 -9.42
CA THR A 47 9.70 -3.58 -9.75
C THR A 47 9.16 -2.49 -8.84
N VAL A 48 8.41 -1.58 -9.40
CA VAL A 48 7.66 -0.56 -8.63
C VAL A 48 6.47 -1.23 -7.97
N VAL A 49 6.35 -1.09 -6.65
CA VAL A 49 5.26 -1.65 -5.84
C VAL A 49 4.60 -0.53 -5.03
N PRO A 50 3.33 -0.67 -4.67
CA PRO A 50 2.69 0.28 -3.77
C PRO A 50 3.30 0.18 -2.37
N HIS A 51 3.24 1.27 -1.62
CA HIS A 51 3.72 1.29 -0.23
C HIS A 51 2.91 0.35 0.67
N LYS A 52 1.59 0.35 0.49
CA LYS A 52 0.66 -0.56 1.17
C LYS A 52 -0.18 -1.28 0.13
N GLU A 53 -0.41 -2.56 0.36
CA GLU A 53 -1.30 -3.39 -0.43
C GLU A 53 -2.08 -4.30 0.52
N ALA A 54 -3.37 -4.45 0.27
CA ALA A 54 -4.26 -5.31 1.02
C ALA A 54 -5.11 -6.15 0.08
N THR A 55 -5.23 -7.43 0.40
CA THR A 55 -6.19 -8.34 -0.24
C THR A 55 -7.43 -8.38 0.62
N LEU A 56 -8.53 -7.83 0.13
CA LEU A 56 -9.82 -7.91 0.81
C LEU A 56 -10.47 -9.24 0.45
N ALA A 57 -10.80 -10.03 1.46
CA ALA A 57 -11.40 -11.35 1.30
C ALA A 57 -12.76 -11.40 1.99
N ALA A 58 -13.67 -12.25 1.49
CA ALA A 58 -14.95 -12.51 2.12
C ALA A 58 -14.74 -13.13 3.51
N GLN A 59 -15.45 -12.63 4.52
CA GLN A 59 -15.45 -13.20 5.86
C GLN A 59 -16.62 -14.16 6.08
N LEU A 60 -17.70 -13.97 5.32
CA LEU A 60 -18.91 -14.79 5.37
C LEU A 60 -19.24 -15.36 3.99
N PRO A 61 -19.94 -16.51 3.93
CA PRO A 61 -20.44 -17.02 2.67
C PRO A 61 -21.68 -16.20 2.27
N GLY A 62 -21.83 -15.95 0.98
CA GLY A 62 -22.99 -15.22 0.46
C GLY A 62 -22.87 -14.92 -1.01
N ARG A 63 -23.73 -14.03 -1.51
CA ARG A 63 -23.67 -13.51 -2.88
C ARG A 63 -23.26 -12.05 -2.85
N ILE A 64 -22.40 -11.63 -3.76
CA ILE A 64 -22.04 -10.22 -3.91
C ILE A 64 -23.26 -9.42 -4.32
N GLU A 65 -23.63 -8.43 -3.51
CA GLU A 65 -24.74 -7.52 -3.75
C GLU A 65 -24.28 -6.29 -4.55
N SER A 66 -23.16 -5.72 -4.14
CA SER A 66 -22.59 -4.54 -4.82
C SER A 66 -21.08 -4.46 -4.68
N ILE A 67 -20.44 -3.82 -5.67
CA ILE A 67 -19.04 -3.42 -5.67
C ILE A 67 -19.02 -1.92 -5.95
N ALA A 68 -18.32 -1.15 -5.12
CA ALA A 68 -18.42 0.31 -5.11
C ALA A 68 -17.79 0.99 -6.33
N GLY A 69 -16.90 0.32 -7.08
CA GLY A 69 -16.22 0.90 -8.24
C GLY A 69 -15.53 -0.12 -9.11
N GLU A 70 -14.81 0.39 -10.08
CA GLU A 70 -14.02 -0.38 -11.03
C GLU A 70 -12.52 -0.35 -10.69
N GLU A 71 -11.74 -1.15 -11.42
CA GLU A 71 -10.28 -1.13 -11.30
C GLU A 71 -9.74 0.27 -11.67
N GLY A 72 -8.94 0.84 -10.77
CA GLY A 72 -8.40 2.19 -10.88
C GLY A 72 -9.15 3.27 -10.08
N ASP A 73 -10.36 2.98 -9.59
CA ASP A 73 -11.12 3.94 -8.79
C ASP A 73 -10.52 4.10 -7.39
N GLY A 74 -10.47 5.37 -6.94
CA GLY A 74 -9.92 5.75 -5.64
C GLY A 74 -10.97 5.83 -4.54
N PHE A 75 -10.59 5.41 -3.33
CA PHE A 75 -11.45 5.40 -2.15
C PHE A 75 -10.68 5.86 -0.92
N GLU A 76 -11.40 6.52 -0.01
CA GLU A 76 -10.87 6.90 1.30
C GLU A 76 -10.93 5.74 2.30
N GLU A 77 -10.11 5.80 3.34
CA GLU A 77 -10.15 4.85 4.46
C GLU A 77 -11.55 4.75 5.05
N GLY A 78 -12.04 3.52 5.27
CA GLY A 78 -13.37 3.25 5.81
C GLY A 78 -14.49 3.20 4.77
N ALA A 79 -14.24 3.53 3.49
CA ALA A 79 -15.23 3.37 2.42
C ALA A 79 -15.58 1.89 2.21
N THR A 80 -16.87 1.60 2.00
CA THR A 80 -17.32 0.23 1.69
C THR A 80 -17.02 -0.07 0.23
N LEU A 81 -16.21 -1.08 -0.04
CA LEU A 81 -15.80 -1.49 -1.39
C LEU A 81 -16.66 -2.62 -1.94
N VAL A 82 -16.98 -3.61 -1.11
CA VAL A 82 -17.78 -4.76 -1.51
C VAL A 82 -18.81 -5.04 -0.44
N THR A 83 -20.04 -5.31 -0.85
CA THR A 83 -21.14 -5.72 0.04
C THR A 83 -21.62 -7.11 -0.36
N ILE A 84 -21.69 -8.00 0.62
CA ILE A 84 -22.32 -9.32 0.49
C ILE A 84 -23.76 -9.18 0.94
N ASN A 85 -24.70 -9.85 0.27
CA ASN A 85 -26.13 -9.83 0.62
C ASN A 85 -26.34 -10.16 2.11
N ASP A 86 -27.02 -9.28 2.81
CA ASP A 86 -27.23 -9.34 4.25
C ASP A 86 -28.71 -9.48 4.66
N ASP A 87 -29.64 -9.69 3.72
CA ASP A 87 -31.09 -9.78 3.94
C ASP A 87 -31.46 -10.78 5.04
N ASP A 88 -30.83 -11.96 5.01
CA ASP A 88 -31.07 -13.00 6.01
C ASP A 88 -30.60 -12.58 7.40
N LEU A 89 -29.46 -11.90 7.49
CA LEU A 89 -28.93 -11.39 8.76
C LEU A 89 -29.80 -10.25 9.31
N LEU A 90 -30.30 -9.37 8.44
CA LEU A 90 -31.26 -8.33 8.81
C LEU A 90 -32.57 -8.92 9.31
N ALA A 91 -33.06 -10.00 8.70
CA ALA A 91 -34.25 -10.72 9.19
C ALA A 91 -33.99 -11.36 10.56
N GLN A 92 -32.84 -12.00 10.74
CA GLN A 92 -32.43 -12.57 12.04
C GLN A 92 -32.29 -11.49 13.11
N ARG A 93 -31.73 -10.32 12.77
CA ARG A 93 -31.61 -9.18 13.68
C ARG A 93 -32.96 -8.70 14.16
N ARG A 94 -33.96 -8.54 13.24
CA ARG A 94 -35.34 -8.18 13.61
C ARG A 94 -35.96 -9.20 14.55
N ALA A 95 -35.75 -10.51 14.29
CA ALA A 95 -36.25 -11.56 15.18
C ALA A 95 -35.59 -11.52 16.57
N ALA A 96 -34.30 -11.25 16.64
CA ALA A 96 -33.55 -11.10 17.90
C ALA A 96 -34.05 -9.88 18.71
N PHE A 97 -34.36 -8.76 18.06
CA PHE A 97 -34.97 -7.60 18.73
C PHE A 97 -36.38 -7.91 19.29
N ALA A 98 -37.17 -8.69 18.56
CA ALA A 98 -38.46 -9.15 19.09
C ALA A 98 -38.28 -10.04 20.33
N GLN A 99 -37.30 -10.93 20.33
CA GLN A 99 -36.97 -11.75 21.50
C GLN A 99 -36.50 -10.89 22.70
N LEU A 100 -35.68 -9.85 22.47
CA LEU A 100 -35.29 -8.90 23.50
C LEU A 100 -36.49 -8.19 24.09
N SER A 101 -37.40 -7.68 23.24
CA SER A 101 -38.64 -7.02 23.68
C SER A 101 -39.51 -7.94 24.54
N ASN A 102 -39.67 -9.22 24.16
CA ASN A 102 -40.36 -10.22 24.93
C ASN A 102 -39.69 -10.49 26.29
N ALA A 103 -38.39 -10.62 26.32
CA ALA A 103 -37.62 -10.82 27.55
C ALA A 103 -37.73 -9.61 28.50
N GLU A 104 -37.70 -8.40 27.97
CA GLU A 104 -37.90 -7.18 28.74
C GLU A 104 -39.35 -7.09 29.32
N ALA A 105 -40.34 -7.50 28.53
CA ALA A 105 -41.73 -7.59 29.02
C ALA A 105 -41.88 -8.64 30.15
N ALA A 106 -41.25 -9.79 29.99
CA ALA A 106 -41.18 -10.82 31.04
C ALA A 106 -40.51 -10.31 32.32
N MET A 107 -39.38 -9.59 32.17
CA MET A 107 -38.69 -8.96 33.30
C MET A 107 -39.57 -7.94 34.03
N ARG A 108 -40.28 -7.07 33.27
CA ARG A 108 -41.25 -6.12 33.87
C ARG A 108 -42.32 -6.85 34.64
N ASN A 109 -42.91 -7.92 34.06
CA ASN A 109 -43.93 -8.72 34.71
C ASN A 109 -43.40 -9.41 35.98
N ALA A 110 -42.23 -10.02 35.93
CA ALA A 110 -41.61 -10.67 37.08
C ALA A 110 -41.31 -9.65 38.21
N ASN A 111 -40.84 -8.46 37.88
CA ASN A 111 -40.63 -7.40 38.87
C ASN A 111 -41.94 -6.91 39.51
N VAL A 112 -43.01 -6.76 38.75
CA VAL A 112 -44.34 -6.37 39.27
C VAL A 112 -44.86 -7.46 40.21
N GLN A 113 -44.74 -8.73 39.87
CA GLN A 113 -45.16 -9.83 40.73
C GLN A 113 -44.34 -9.90 42.01
N TYR A 114 -43.03 -9.76 41.91
CA TYR A 114 -42.12 -9.71 43.05
C TYR A 114 -42.45 -8.54 44.02
N SER A 115 -42.66 -7.33 43.48
CA SER A 115 -42.98 -6.14 44.27
C SER A 115 -44.39 -6.20 44.91
N ARG A 116 -45.41 -6.76 44.24
CA ARG A 116 -46.75 -6.94 44.84
C ARG A 116 -46.69 -7.83 46.08
N GLN A 117 -45.85 -8.87 46.05
CA GLN A 117 -45.73 -9.80 47.19
C GLN A 117 -44.94 -9.21 48.37
N TRP A 118 -44.08 -8.23 48.11
CA TRP A 118 -43.37 -7.45 49.11
C TRP A 118 -44.28 -6.41 49.79
N ILE A 119 -45.08 -5.69 49.03
CA ILE A 119 -45.86 -4.52 49.46
C ILE A 119 -47.19 -4.95 50.07
N SER A 120 -47.78 -6.08 49.67
CA SER A 120 -49.09 -6.57 50.14
C SER A 120 -49.00 -7.94 50.78
N PRO A 121 -48.40 -8.03 51.98
CA PRO A 121 -48.33 -9.30 52.72
C PRO A 121 -49.72 -9.82 53.17
N TYR A 122 -50.75 -8.99 53.09
CA TYR A 122 -52.14 -9.29 53.51
C TYR A 122 -53.19 -9.09 52.42
N GLY A 123 -52.80 -8.99 51.14
CA GLY A 123 -53.69 -8.69 50.03
C GLY A 123 -54.62 -9.82 49.55
N GLY A 124 -55.04 -10.69 50.43
CA GLY A 124 -55.95 -11.78 50.12
C GLY A 124 -57.21 -11.84 50.98
N GLN A 125 -57.44 -10.88 51.88
CA GLN A 125 -58.54 -11.02 52.82
C GLN A 125 -59.33 -9.75 53.11
N THR A 126 -59.49 -8.83 52.20
CA THR A 126 -60.28 -7.63 52.44
C THR A 126 -61.50 -7.49 51.55
N ASN A 127 -62.08 -8.60 51.03
CA ASN A 127 -63.32 -8.51 50.29
C ASN A 127 -64.30 -9.64 50.66
N ASP A 128 -64.26 -10.22 51.81
CA ASP A 128 -65.28 -11.14 52.26
C ASP A 128 -65.77 -10.77 53.65
N MET A 129 -66.50 -9.65 53.70
CA MET A 129 -67.41 -9.41 54.82
C MET A 129 -68.55 -10.42 54.82
N MET A 130 -68.61 -11.28 53.78
CA MET A 130 -69.61 -12.36 53.63
C MET A 130 -68.99 -13.76 53.69
N GLY A 131 -67.64 -13.86 53.66
CA GLY A 131 -66.84 -15.12 53.67
C GLY A 131 -66.45 -15.61 55.08
N GLY A 132 -66.65 -14.78 56.12
CA GLY A 132 -66.34 -15.14 57.51
C GLY A 132 -67.19 -16.30 58.06
N MET A 133 -68.34 -16.51 57.48
CA MET A 133 -69.24 -17.61 57.90
C MET A 133 -68.86 -18.92 57.15
N SER A 134 -68.27 -18.85 55.98
CA SER A 134 -67.83 -19.99 55.18
C SER A 134 -66.48 -20.60 55.65
N SER A 135 -65.64 -19.80 56.22
CA SER A 135 -64.33 -20.28 56.79
C SER A 135 -64.54 -20.94 58.18
N MET A 136 -65.53 -20.45 58.98
CA MET A 136 -65.91 -21.08 60.24
C MET A 136 -66.55 -22.45 60.01
N MET A 137 -67.37 -22.59 58.96
CA MET A 137 -68.03 -23.83 58.62
C MET A 137 -67.08 -24.91 58.02
N ARG A 138 -66.02 -24.53 57.34
CA ARG A 138 -64.95 -25.44 56.85
C ARG A 138 -64.14 -26.00 57.96
N ASN A 139 -63.88 -25.26 59.05
CA ASN A 139 -63.11 -25.76 60.19
C ASN A 139 -63.95 -26.71 61.03
N PHE A 140 -65.27 -26.68 60.95
CA PHE A 140 -66.13 -27.59 61.71
C PHE A 140 -66.39 -28.91 60.98
N THR A 141 -66.24 -28.98 59.67
CA THR A 141 -66.51 -30.19 58.90
C THR A 141 -65.32 -31.08 58.60
N ASN A 142 -64.12 -30.63 58.88
CA ASN A 142 -62.89 -31.44 58.72
C ASN A 142 -61.91 -31.30 59.88
N PRO A 143 -62.18 -31.89 61.07
CA PRO A 143 -61.21 -31.86 62.19
C PRO A 143 -60.00 -32.70 61.99
N MET A 144 -59.94 -33.49 60.92
CA MET A 144 -58.81 -34.41 60.66
C MET A 144 -57.76 -33.89 59.74
N GLN A 145 -57.98 -32.75 59.02
CA GLN A 145 -56.97 -32.15 58.14
C GLN A 145 -55.96 -31.20 58.85
N GLY A 146 -56.31 -30.80 60.08
CA GLY A 146 -55.45 -29.96 60.91
C GLY A 146 -54.31 -30.70 61.61
N PHE A 147 -54.29 -32.06 61.63
CA PHE A 147 -53.34 -32.87 62.36
C PHE A 147 -52.24 -33.54 61.47
N MET A 148 -52.46 -33.51 60.16
CA MET A 148 -51.48 -34.00 59.21
C MET A 148 -51.04 -32.84 58.28
N GLY A 149 -50.00 -32.12 58.65
CA GLY A 149 -49.23 -31.30 57.73
C GLY A 149 -49.77 -29.91 57.47
N GLY A 150 -50.00 -29.13 58.50
CA GLY A 150 -50.05 -27.68 58.35
C GLY A 150 -48.66 -27.22 57.93
N SER A 151 -48.46 -26.97 56.63
CA SER A 151 -47.30 -26.23 56.15
C SER A 151 -47.31 -24.86 56.90
N GLU A 152 -46.29 -24.58 57.66
CA GLU A 152 -46.15 -23.31 58.35
C GLU A 152 -46.27 -22.16 57.31
N PRO A 153 -47.15 -21.17 57.51
CA PRO A 153 -47.36 -20.08 56.54
C PRO A 153 -46.09 -19.29 56.21
N GLY A 154 -45.07 -19.43 57.06
CA GLY A 154 -43.75 -18.84 56.83
C GLY A 154 -42.90 -19.57 55.80
N VAL A 155 -42.96 -20.91 55.76
CA VAL A 155 -42.15 -21.72 54.83
C VAL A 155 -42.68 -21.59 53.39
N ASP A 156 -44.00 -21.63 53.22
CA ASP A 156 -44.60 -21.44 51.87
C ASP A 156 -44.32 -20.05 51.33
N ARG A 157 -44.28 -19.05 52.16
CA ARG A 157 -43.97 -17.67 51.77
C ARG A 157 -42.50 -17.50 51.33
N HIS A 158 -41.59 -18.08 52.09
CA HIS A 158 -40.17 -18.09 51.70
C HIS A 158 -40.00 -18.82 50.36
N ALA A 159 -40.64 -19.97 50.16
CA ALA A 159 -40.58 -20.71 48.92
C ALA A 159 -41.13 -19.89 47.74
N GLN A 160 -42.26 -19.16 47.93
CA GLN A 160 -42.81 -18.29 46.89
C GLN A 160 -41.92 -17.07 46.57
N LEU A 161 -41.32 -16.44 47.58
CA LEU A 161 -40.34 -15.36 47.34
C LEU A 161 -39.10 -15.85 46.58
N TYR A 162 -38.59 -17.02 46.92
CA TYR A 162 -37.49 -17.65 46.19
C TYR A 162 -37.89 -17.95 44.74
N GLN A 163 -39.05 -18.51 44.49
CA GLN A 163 -39.55 -18.79 43.13
C GLN A 163 -39.67 -17.51 42.28
N GLN A 164 -40.12 -16.41 42.87
CA GLN A 164 -40.24 -15.16 42.14
C GLN A 164 -38.89 -14.44 41.97
N GLY A 165 -37.98 -14.57 42.95
CA GLY A 165 -36.59 -14.12 42.81
C GLY A 165 -35.91 -14.86 41.66
N THR A 166 -36.09 -16.19 41.56
CA THR A 166 -35.52 -16.98 40.44
C THR A 166 -36.15 -16.60 39.10
N ALA A 167 -37.45 -16.26 39.05
CA ALA A 167 -38.14 -15.78 37.84
C ALA A 167 -37.54 -14.43 37.35
N VAL A 168 -37.22 -13.52 38.27
CA VAL A 168 -36.55 -12.25 37.93
C VAL A 168 -35.15 -12.52 37.37
N GLU A 169 -34.37 -13.39 38.00
CA GLU A 169 -33.02 -13.74 37.49
C GLU A 169 -33.08 -14.49 36.15
N GLN A 170 -34.08 -15.36 35.94
CA GLN A 170 -34.30 -16.01 34.65
C GLN A 170 -34.65 -14.99 33.55
N ALA A 171 -35.54 -14.02 33.84
CA ALA A 171 -35.89 -12.97 32.90
C ALA A 171 -34.68 -12.06 32.58
N ARG A 172 -33.85 -11.77 33.61
CA ARG A 172 -32.61 -11.04 33.43
C ARG A 172 -31.60 -11.78 32.52
N SER A 173 -31.45 -13.07 32.76
CA SER A 173 -30.61 -13.93 31.93
C SER A 173 -31.09 -13.99 30.49
N ALA A 174 -32.43 -14.05 30.25
CA ALA A 174 -33.00 -14.02 28.92
C ALA A 174 -32.74 -12.69 28.18
N ILE A 175 -32.72 -11.55 28.88
CA ILE A 175 -32.35 -10.25 28.30
C ILE A 175 -30.88 -10.28 27.88
N ILE A 176 -29.97 -10.78 28.73
CA ILE A 176 -28.53 -10.87 28.41
C ILE A 176 -28.33 -11.77 27.19
N GLN A 177 -28.97 -12.92 27.13
CA GLN A 177 -28.88 -13.83 25.97
C GLN A 177 -29.42 -13.16 24.68
N ALA A 178 -30.55 -12.46 24.75
CA ALA A 178 -31.11 -11.76 23.60
C ALA A 178 -30.17 -10.63 23.10
N ARG A 179 -29.56 -9.88 24.02
CA ARG A 179 -28.56 -8.85 23.67
C ARG A 179 -27.31 -9.44 23.04
N SER A 180 -26.75 -10.51 23.62
CA SER A 180 -25.61 -11.21 23.05
C SER A 180 -25.89 -11.75 21.66
N ARG A 181 -27.13 -12.21 21.41
CA ARG A 181 -27.55 -12.65 20.07
C ARG A 181 -27.59 -11.51 19.07
N ILE A 182 -28.08 -10.35 19.47
CA ILE A 182 -28.09 -9.14 18.63
C ILE A 182 -26.64 -8.74 18.30
N GLU A 183 -25.75 -8.71 19.29
CA GLU A 183 -24.35 -8.35 19.12
C GLU A 183 -23.61 -9.32 18.17
N GLU A 184 -23.88 -10.61 18.27
CA GLU A 184 -23.37 -11.62 17.34
C GLU A 184 -23.81 -11.32 15.89
N ILE A 185 -25.10 -11.01 15.69
CA ILE A 185 -25.64 -10.71 14.35
C ILE A 185 -25.08 -9.38 13.83
N ASP A 186 -24.96 -8.36 14.70
CA ASP A 186 -24.37 -7.08 14.31
C ASP A 186 -22.89 -7.21 13.92
N THR A 187 -22.17 -8.15 14.52
CA THR A 187 -20.81 -8.48 14.10
C THR A 187 -20.81 -9.11 12.71
N LYS A 188 -21.65 -10.11 12.47
CA LYS A 188 -21.81 -10.71 11.14
C LYS A 188 -22.22 -9.70 10.08
N LEU A 189 -23.12 -8.76 10.42
CA LEU A 189 -23.49 -7.67 9.51
C LEU A 189 -22.34 -6.73 9.17
N ARG A 190 -21.39 -6.51 10.08
CA ARG A 190 -20.16 -5.78 9.74
C ARG A 190 -19.29 -6.59 8.79
N ASP A 191 -19.21 -7.89 9.00
CA ASP A 191 -18.40 -8.81 8.22
C ASP A 191 -18.96 -9.07 6.80
N THR A 192 -20.21 -8.64 6.50
CA THR A 192 -20.75 -8.62 5.11
C THR A 192 -20.15 -7.51 4.25
N ARG A 193 -19.48 -6.52 4.86
CA ARG A 193 -18.94 -5.36 4.17
C ARG A 193 -17.42 -5.38 4.21
N SER A 194 -16.80 -5.40 3.05
CA SER A 194 -15.37 -5.19 2.92
C SER A 194 -15.09 -3.70 2.80
N ILE A 195 -14.37 -3.13 3.76
CA ILE A 195 -14.06 -1.71 3.83
C ILE A 195 -12.59 -1.45 3.46
N ALA A 196 -12.31 -0.28 2.89
CA ALA A 196 -10.97 0.18 2.58
C ALA A 196 -10.15 0.37 3.88
N PRO A 197 -8.99 -0.30 4.03
CA PRO A 197 -8.18 -0.21 5.26
C PRO A 197 -7.27 1.03 5.30
N PHE A 198 -7.18 1.78 4.23
CA PHE A 198 -6.41 3.03 4.05
C PHE A 198 -6.88 3.72 2.77
N ASP A 199 -6.46 4.97 2.53
CA ASP A 199 -6.72 5.67 1.27
C ASP A 199 -5.96 4.99 0.13
N GLY A 200 -6.66 4.66 -0.97
CA GLY A 200 -6.05 3.93 -2.06
C GLY A 200 -6.99 3.68 -3.23
N VAL A 201 -6.58 2.79 -4.12
CA VAL A 201 -7.33 2.43 -5.31
C VAL A 201 -7.57 0.91 -5.38
N ILE A 202 -8.63 0.51 -6.06
CA ILE A 202 -8.84 -0.90 -6.43
C ILE A 202 -7.83 -1.23 -7.54
N SER A 203 -6.84 -2.06 -7.23
CA SER A 203 -5.83 -2.47 -8.21
C SER A 203 -6.31 -3.62 -9.08
N LYS A 204 -7.14 -4.51 -8.52
CA LYS A 204 -7.73 -5.62 -9.27
C LYS A 204 -9.02 -6.12 -8.62
N LYS A 205 -10.00 -6.41 -9.44
CA LYS A 205 -11.28 -7.02 -9.05
C LYS A 205 -11.25 -8.51 -9.40
N LEU A 206 -11.61 -9.37 -8.45
CA LEU A 206 -11.57 -10.83 -8.62
C LEU A 206 -12.96 -11.46 -8.64
N VAL A 207 -13.99 -10.67 -8.36
CA VAL A 207 -15.39 -11.10 -8.29
C VAL A 207 -16.29 -10.06 -8.96
N GLU A 208 -17.46 -10.51 -9.40
CA GLU A 208 -18.48 -9.66 -9.99
C GLU A 208 -19.76 -9.65 -9.14
N VAL A 209 -20.61 -8.64 -9.36
CA VAL A 209 -21.93 -8.55 -8.72
C VAL A 209 -22.76 -9.77 -9.09
N GLY A 210 -23.29 -10.46 -8.07
CA GLY A 210 -24.06 -11.68 -8.24
C GLY A 210 -23.27 -12.99 -8.04
N ASP A 211 -21.94 -12.92 -7.94
CA ASP A 211 -21.13 -14.10 -7.69
C ASP A 211 -21.33 -14.65 -6.28
N PRO A 212 -21.36 -16.00 -6.12
CA PRO A 212 -21.31 -16.62 -4.81
C PRO A 212 -19.87 -16.64 -4.29
N VAL A 213 -19.68 -16.27 -3.03
CA VAL A 213 -18.38 -16.24 -2.37
C VAL A 213 -18.34 -17.09 -1.12
N GLN A 214 -17.14 -17.56 -0.76
CA GLN A 214 -16.88 -18.34 0.44
C GLN A 214 -15.91 -17.59 1.37
N PRO A 215 -15.92 -17.87 2.68
CA PRO A 215 -14.97 -17.29 3.61
C PRO A 215 -13.53 -17.54 3.19
N GLY A 216 -12.70 -16.49 3.21
CA GLY A 216 -11.31 -16.53 2.76
C GLY A 216 -11.10 -16.33 1.25
N GLN A 217 -12.16 -16.30 0.45
CA GLN A 217 -12.05 -16.00 -0.98
C GLN A 217 -11.68 -14.54 -1.19
N PRO A 218 -10.60 -14.24 -1.95
CA PRO A 218 -10.22 -12.87 -2.25
C PRO A 218 -11.26 -12.22 -3.17
N LEU A 219 -11.62 -10.98 -2.84
CA LEU A 219 -12.63 -10.19 -3.55
C LEU A 219 -11.97 -9.14 -4.43
N VAL A 220 -11.12 -8.30 -3.81
CA VAL A 220 -10.41 -7.22 -4.49
C VAL A 220 -9.01 -7.05 -3.91
N PHE A 221 -8.06 -6.65 -4.75
CA PHE A 221 -6.78 -6.11 -4.34
C PHE A 221 -6.89 -4.60 -4.23
N PHE A 222 -6.45 -4.06 -3.11
CA PHE A 222 -6.52 -2.64 -2.80
C PHE A 222 -5.13 -2.12 -2.47
N ALA A 223 -4.71 -1.01 -3.09
CA ALA A 223 -3.34 -0.52 -3.02
C ALA A 223 -3.29 0.99 -2.82
N ASP A 224 -2.35 1.43 -1.99
CA ASP A 224 -1.99 2.85 -1.83
C ASP A 224 -1.02 3.24 -2.95
N THR A 225 -1.52 3.97 -3.93
CA THR A 225 -0.73 4.47 -5.07
C THR A 225 -0.17 5.87 -4.85
N SER A 226 -0.44 6.51 -3.72
CA SER A 226 0.08 7.84 -3.37
C SER A 226 1.57 7.80 -3.08
N GLN A 227 2.05 6.67 -2.57
CA GLN A 227 3.45 6.40 -2.27
C GLN A 227 3.88 5.09 -2.93
N LEU A 228 4.87 5.20 -3.80
CA LEU A 228 5.44 4.06 -4.51
C LEU A 228 6.80 3.70 -3.94
N GLN A 229 7.13 2.43 -3.98
CA GLN A 229 8.43 1.88 -3.59
C GLN A 229 8.99 1.05 -4.73
N ILE A 230 10.31 0.96 -4.81
CA ILE A 230 10.98 -0.03 -5.65
C ILE A 230 11.28 -1.25 -4.79
N GLN A 231 10.87 -2.41 -5.23
CA GLN A 231 11.31 -3.68 -4.68
C GLN A 231 12.39 -4.25 -5.58
N VAL A 232 13.57 -4.48 -5.02
CA VAL A 232 14.73 -5.02 -5.74
C VAL A 232 15.33 -6.20 -4.97
N GLU A 233 15.72 -7.23 -5.70
CA GLU A 233 16.43 -8.41 -5.18
C GLU A 233 17.92 -8.17 -5.28
N VAL A 234 18.57 -7.88 -4.15
CA VAL A 234 19.98 -7.54 -4.07
C VAL A 234 20.80 -8.79 -3.77
N PRO A 235 21.76 -9.19 -4.63
CA PRO A 235 22.67 -10.28 -4.32
C PRO A 235 23.38 -10.07 -2.98
N ALA A 236 23.48 -11.13 -2.17
CA ALA A 236 24.03 -11.06 -0.80
C ALA A 236 25.45 -10.45 -0.75
N ARG A 237 26.24 -10.65 -1.82
CA ARG A 237 27.60 -10.07 -1.94
C ARG A 237 27.63 -8.54 -1.96
N LEU A 238 26.51 -7.89 -2.42
CA LEU A 238 26.40 -6.44 -2.50
C LEU A 238 25.84 -5.81 -1.22
N MET A 239 25.24 -6.62 -0.34
CA MET A 239 24.59 -6.14 0.87
C MET A 239 25.49 -5.33 1.82
N PRO A 240 26.80 -5.61 1.96
CA PRO A 240 27.67 -4.76 2.78
C PRO A 240 27.74 -3.30 2.35
N GLY A 241 27.45 -3.00 1.06
CA GLY A 241 27.35 -1.65 0.52
C GLY A 241 26.00 -0.97 0.69
N VAL A 242 24.95 -1.68 1.14
CA VAL A 242 23.58 -1.17 1.24
C VAL A 242 23.25 -0.84 2.70
N LYS A 243 22.83 0.39 2.97
CA LYS A 243 22.45 0.84 4.32
C LYS A 243 21.07 1.49 4.30
N LEU A 244 20.32 1.34 5.40
CA LEU A 244 19.05 2.05 5.61
C LEU A 244 19.26 3.56 5.46
N GLY A 245 18.32 4.22 4.78
CA GLY A 245 18.36 5.66 4.53
C GLY A 245 19.32 6.10 3.41
N MET A 246 20.09 5.19 2.84
CA MET A 246 20.99 5.49 1.71
C MET A 246 20.19 5.92 0.49
N ILE A 247 20.68 6.94 -0.20
CA ILE A 247 20.10 7.39 -1.48
C ILE A 247 20.79 6.63 -2.60
N VAL A 248 20.01 6.04 -3.47
CA VAL A 248 20.46 5.20 -4.57
C VAL A 248 19.85 5.71 -5.87
N PRO A 249 20.65 5.95 -6.92
CA PRO A 249 20.10 6.32 -8.22
C PRO A 249 19.35 5.12 -8.82
N ALA A 250 18.16 5.41 -9.34
CA ALA A 250 17.33 4.44 -10.04
C ALA A 250 16.83 5.05 -11.35
N ARG A 251 16.65 4.23 -12.36
CA ARG A 251 16.10 4.61 -13.66
C ARG A 251 14.78 3.89 -13.87
N LEU A 252 13.74 4.66 -14.09
CA LEU A 252 12.43 4.12 -14.41
C LEU A 252 12.32 3.92 -15.92
N ASP A 253 11.77 2.79 -16.33
CA ASP A 253 11.55 2.46 -17.74
C ASP A 253 10.55 3.42 -18.41
N VAL A 254 9.60 3.95 -17.62
CA VAL A 254 8.63 4.94 -18.10
C VAL A 254 9.29 6.31 -18.23
N GLY A 255 9.46 6.75 -19.47
CA GLY A 255 10.01 8.06 -19.82
C GLY A 255 11.52 8.19 -19.58
N ASP A 256 12.24 7.10 -19.31
CA ASP A 256 13.69 7.09 -19.05
C ASP A 256 14.12 8.08 -17.97
N VAL A 257 13.30 8.17 -16.90
CA VAL A 257 13.46 9.15 -15.83
C VAL A 257 14.43 8.63 -14.78
N ASN A 258 15.50 9.39 -14.52
CA ASN A 258 16.42 9.13 -13.44
C ASN A 258 15.88 9.73 -12.13
N VAL A 259 15.75 8.91 -11.09
CA VAL A 259 15.25 9.28 -9.77
C VAL A 259 16.25 8.90 -8.69
N GLN A 260 16.17 9.61 -7.57
CA GLN A 260 16.93 9.27 -6.36
C GLN A 260 15.99 8.53 -5.40
N ALA A 261 16.17 7.22 -5.30
CA ALA A 261 15.37 6.38 -4.39
C ALA A 261 16.11 6.23 -3.05
N ARG A 262 15.35 6.18 -1.95
CA ARG A 262 15.91 6.03 -0.60
C ARG A 262 15.67 4.62 -0.10
N VAL A 263 16.69 3.94 0.39
CA VAL A 263 16.55 2.62 1.04
C VAL A 263 15.67 2.76 2.29
N ALA A 264 14.44 2.27 2.19
CA ALA A 264 13.44 2.33 3.26
C ALA A 264 13.48 1.10 4.15
N ARG A 265 13.68 -0.08 3.56
CA ARG A 265 13.68 -1.34 4.30
C ARG A 265 14.59 -2.37 3.65
N ILE A 266 15.31 -3.09 4.49
CA ILE A 266 16.11 -4.25 4.13
C ILE A 266 15.48 -5.45 4.84
N PHE A 267 15.06 -6.47 4.09
CA PHE A 267 14.49 -7.67 4.70
C PHE A 267 15.60 -8.54 5.27
N PRO A 268 15.48 -9.00 6.53
CA PRO A 268 16.58 -9.73 7.19
C PRO A 268 16.73 -11.18 6.70
N ILE A 269 15.80 -11.67 5.89
CA ILE A 269 15.78 -13.04 5.38
C ILE A 269 16.21 -13.02 3.91
N ALA A 270 17.28 -13.75 3.59
CA ALA A 270 17.71 -13.96 2.22
C ALA A 270 16.93 -15.12 1.59
N ASP A 271 16.68 -15.01 0.29
CA ASP A 271 16.20 -16.12 -0.52
C ASP A 271 17.36 -17.12 -0.71
N PRO A 272 17.24 -18.36 -0.21
CA PRO A 272 18.32 -19.35 -0.28
C PRO A 272 18.57 -19.90 -1.71
N GLU A 273 17.55 -19.84 -2.59
CA GLU A 273 17.66 -20.35 -3.97
C GLU A 273 18.37 -19.32 -4.87
N ARG A 274 18.06 -18.05 -4.67
CA ARG A 274 18.60 -16.94 -5.48
C ARG A 274 19.79 -16.25 -4.85
N HIS A 275 20.08 -16.52 -3.58
CA HIS A 275 21.09 -15.83 -2.77
C HIS A 275 20.95 -14.32 -2.80
N THR A 276 19.69 -13.84 -2.74
CA THR A 276 19.34 -12.42 -2.76
C THR A 276 18.63 -12.01 -1.47
N VAL A 277 18.70 -10.73 -1.18
CA VAL A 277 17.98 -10.07 -0.09
C VAL A 277 17.04 -9.06 -0.71
N THR A 278 15.77 -9.09 -0.33
CA THR A 278 14.80 -8.11 -0.77
C THR A 278 15.05 -6.76 -0.10
N VAL A 279 15.17 -5.73 -0.89
CA VAL A 279 15.31 -4.34 -0.43
C VAL A 279 14.19 -3.51 -1.02
N LYS A 280 13.54 -2.70 -0.18
CA LYS A 280 12.54 -1.72 -0.62
C LYS A 280 13.12 -0.31 -0.52
N LEU A 281 12.93 0.45 -1.59
CA LEU A 281 13.40 1.83 -1.69
C LEU A 281 12.19 2.74 -1.92
N ASP A 282 12.07 3.81 -1.16
CA ASP A 282 11.04 4.83 -1.36
C ASP A 282 11.36 5.67 -2.60
N LEU A 283 10.35 5.86 -3.43
CA LEU A 283 10.40 6.81 -4.54
C LEU A 283 9.97 8.21 -4.05
N PRO A 284 10.54 9.28 -4.61
CA PRO A 284 10.05 10.63 -4.34
C PRO A 284 8.60 10.78 -4.86
N PRO A 285 7.80 11.64 -4.22
CA PRO A 285 6.43 11.88 -4.66
C PRO A 285 6.39 12.52 -6.06
N GLY A 286 5.34 12.19 -6.83
CA GLY A 286 5.13 12.77 -8.15
C GLY A 286 5.98 12.19 -9.28
N VAL A 287 6.63 11.08 -9.06
CA VAL A 287 7.38 10.37 -10.10
C VAL A 287 6.38 9.75 -11.10
N PRO A 288 6.60 9.92 -12.41
CA PRO A 288 5.74 9.28 -13.41
C PRO A 288 5.87 7.77 -13.33
N GLY A 289 4.73 7.08 -13.36
CA GLY A 289 4.69 5.63 -13.33
C GLY A 289 3.67 5.09 -12.34
N GLY A 290 3.48 3.78 -12.36
CA GLY A 290 2.55 3.05 -11.51
C GLY A 290 3.16 1.77 -10.96
N ALA A 291 2.44 1.15 -10.05
CA ALA A 291 2.79 -0.17 -9.55
C ALA A 291 2.86 -1.20 -10.68
N GLY A 292 3.79 -2.15 -10.59
CA GLY A 292 4.05 -3.17 -11.61
C GLY A 292 5.08 -2.79 -12.68
N MET A 293 5.54 -1.54 -12.72
CA MET A 293 6.52 -1.09 -13.71
C MET A 293 7.93 -1.55 -13.39
N TYR A 294 8.74 -1.74 -14.43
CA TYR A 294 10.15 -2.10 -14.30
C TYR A 294 11.00 -0.88 -13.97
N THR A 295 12.06 -1.10 -13.22
CA THR A 295 13.05 -0.09 -12.87
C THR A 295 14.43 -0.72 -12.73
N GLU A 296 15.48 0.06 -13.00
CA GLU A 296 16.85 -0.32 -12.74
C GLU A 296 17.41 0.49 -11.58
N VAL A 297 18.00 -0.20 -10.61
CA VAL A 297 18.62 0.40 -9.42
C VAL A 297 20.12 0.23 -9.53
N MET A 298 20.86 1.32 -9.39
CA MET A 298 22.33 1.31 -9.49
C MET A 298 22.95 1.22 -8.10
N LEU A 299 23.48 0.05 -7.73
CA LEU A 299 24.19 -0.17 -6.47
C LEU A 299 25.70 -0.19 -6.67
N THR A 300 26.44 0.31 -5.68
CA THR A 300 27.88 0.25 -5.67
C THR A 300 28.36 -1.07 -5.07
N ASP A 301 29.12 -1.84 -5.84
CA ASP A 301 29.82 -3.02 -5.33
C ASP A 301 31.13 -2.59 -4.66
N ILE A 302 31.15 -2.53 -3.34
CA ILE A 302 32.33 -2.13 -2.55
C ILE A 302 33.50 -3.13 -2.66
N ASN A 303 33.22 -4.34 -3.15
CA ASN A 303 34.26 -5.39 -3.36
C ASN A 303 34.72 -5.43 -4.81
N ALA A 304 34.14 -4.63 -5.71
CA ALA A 304 34.59 -4.56 -7.09
C ALA A 304 36.00 -3.95 -7.16
N ARG A 305 36.84 -4.52 -8.01
CA ARG A 305 38.14 -3.92 -8.31
C ARG A 305 37.89 -2.66 -9.12
N VAL A 306 37.98 -1.51 -8.47
CA VAL A 306 38.00 -0.23 -9.16
C VAL A 306 39.29 -0.18 -10.00
N ARG A 307 39.14 0.10 -11.29
CA ARG A 307 40.24 0.28 -12.22
C ARG A 307 40.22 1.71 -12.70
N ASP A 308 41.39 2.32 -12.69
CA ASP A 308 41.58 3.62 -13.35
C ASP A 308 41.56 3.41 -14.85
N LEU A 309 40.48 3.80 -15.50
CA LEU A 309 40.30 3.70 -16.93
C LEU A 309 40.32 5.08 -17.59
N PRO A 310 40.87 5.20 -18.80
CA PRO A 310 40.72 6.41 -19.58
C PRO A 310 39.26 6.61 -19.97
N VAL A 311 38.73 7.83 -19.77
CA VAL A 311 37.39 8.20 -20.12
C VAL A 311 37.41 9.25 -21.23
N VAL A 312 36.59 9.05 -22.25
CA VAL A 312 36.46 9.96 -23.39
C VAL A 312 35.04 10.42 -23.54
N PRO A 313 34.77 11.68 -23.96
CA PRO A 313 33.44 12.12 -24.31
C PRO A 313 32.87 11.28 -25.47
N LYS A 314 31.55 11.01 -25.45
CA LYS A 314 30.83 10.32 -26.55
C LYS A 314 31.12 10.96 -27.91
N GLN A 315 31.25 12.29 -27.95
CA GLN A 315 31.56 13.07 -29.14
C GLN A 315 32.98 12.84 -29.72
N ALA A 316 33.89 12.23 -28.97
CA ALA A 316 35.21 11.86 -29.43
C ALA A 316 35.25 10.49 -30.11
N LEU A 317 34.19 9.70 -29.99
CA LEU A 317 34.06 8.38 -30.60
C LEU A 317 33.65 8.49 -32.07
N VAL A 318 34.48 7.93 -32.93
CA VAL A 318 34.24 7.83 -34.38
C VAL A 318 33.95 6.38 -34.72
N TRP A 319 32.85 6.13 -35.37
CA TRP A 319 32.40 4.79 -35.75
C TRP A 319 32.82 4.46 -37.18
N ARG A 320 33.58 3.39 -37.36
CA ARG A 320 33.80 2.79 -38.68
C ARG A 320 33.07 1.45 -38.79
N GLY A 321 31.90 1.51 -39.36
CA GLY A 321 30.97 0.37 -39.30
C GLY A 321 30.56 0.09 -37.84
N SER A 322 30.89 -1.09 -37.32
CA SER A 322 30.62 -1.48 -35.93
C SER A 322 31.78 -1.25 -34.96
N LEU A 323 32.90 -0.69 -35.43
CA LEU A 323 34.14 -0.53 -34.64
C LEU A 323 34.29 0.92 -34.17
N PRO A 324 34.29 1.17 -32.84
CA PRO A 324 34.59 2.48 -32.30
C PRO A 324 36.08 2.78 -32.37
N GLY A 325 36.42 4.03 -32.70
CA GLY A 325 37.76 4.55 -32.73
C GLY A 325 37.85 5.96 -32.16
N VAL A 326 39.05 6.43 -31.88
CA VAL A 326 39.33 7.78 -31.40
C VAL A 326 40.54 8.33 -32.17
N TYR A 327 40.50 9.59 -32.57
CA TYR A 327 41.66 10.27 -33.15
C TYR A 327 42.61 10.68 -32.04
N VAL A 328 43.78 10.06 -31.98
CA VAL A 328 44.84 10.37 -31.03
C VAL A 328 45.82 11.34 -31.68
N VAL A 329 46.23 12.35 -30.95
CA VAL A 329 47.21 13.36 -31.42
C VAL A 329 48.61 13.00 -30.91
N GLY A 330 49.47 12.62 -31.81
CA GLY A 330 50.88 12.30 -31.52
C GLY A 330 51.74 13.53 -31.18
N GLU A 331 53.03 13.29 -30.85
CA GLU A 331 53.99 14.35 -30.47
C GLU A 331 54.23 15.37 -31.57
N GLN A 332 54.15 14.99 -32.84
CA GLN A 332 54.31 15.86 -34.01
C GLN A 332 52.95 16.45 -34.51
N ASN A 333 51.92 16.46 -33.66
CA ASN A 333 50.61 16.95 -33.98
C ASN A 333 49.88 16.20 -35.12
N GLN A 334 50.35 14.98 -35.44
CA GLN A 334 49.69 14.11 -36.42
C GLN A 334 48.52 13.41 -35.75
N ARG A 335 47.42 13.25 -36.51
CA ARG A 335 46.22 12.58 -36.07
C ARG A 335 46.23 11.14 -36.53
N GLU A 336 46.13 10.20 -35.62
CA GLU A 336 46.03 8.79 -35.90
C GLU A 336 44.69 8.24 -35.39
N LEU A 337 43.89 7.62 -36.28
CA LEU A 337 42.72 6.92 -35.85
C LEU A 337 43.11 5.60 -35.20
N ARG A 338 42.83 5.48 -33.92
CA ARG A 338 43.09 4.28 -33.16
C ARG A 338 41.79 3.61 -32.75
N LEU A 339 41.61 2.35 -33.10
CA LEU A 339 40.47 1.55 -32.67
C LEU A 339 40.56 1.32 -31.16
N VAL A 340 39.43 1.50 -30.49
CA VAL A 340 39.31 1.36 -29.04
C VAL A 340 38.23 0.35 -28.70
N ARG A 341 38.34 -0.25 -27.53
CA ARG A 341 37.27 -1.05 -26.97
C ARG A 341 36.60 -0.23 -25.89
N THR A 342 35.34 0.11 -26.12
CA THR A 342 34.51 0.85 -25.17
C THR A 342 34.05 -0.05 -24.04
N GLY A 343 33.89 0.52 -22.84
CA GLY A 343 33.30 -0.07 -21.65
C GLY A 343 32.03 0.66 -21.27
N ASP A 344 31.79 0.77 -19.97
CA ASP A 344 30.58 1.38 -19.40
C ASP A 344 30.54 2.91 -19.59
N GLU A 345 29.39 3.47 -19.62
CA GLU A 345 29.19 4.92 -19.60
C GLU A 345 29.56 5.50 -18.24
N VAL A 346 30.28 6.62 -18.23
CA VAL A 346 30.76 7.31 -17.03
C VAL A 346 30.22 8.73 -17.01
N GLY A 347 29.33 9.04 -16.08
CA GLY A 347 28.64 10.35 -16.04
C GLY A 347 27.64 10.51 -17.18
N ALA A 348 27.33 11.76 -17.54
CA ALA A 348 26.33 12.06 -18.58
C ALA A 348 26.85 11.79 -20.01
N ASP A 349 28.13 12.14 -20.29
CA ASP A 349 28.68 12.16 -21.66
C ASP A 349 29.97 11.38 -21.80
N GLY A 350 30.47 10.71 -20.76
CA GLY A 350 31.74 9.98 -20.78
C GLY A 350 31.55 8.50 -21.13
N VAL A 351 32.54 7.90 -21.81
CA VAL A 351 32.62 6.46 -22.04
C VAL A 351 34.02 5.98 -21.60
N ALA A 352 34.03 4.97 -20.75
CA ALA A 352 35.29 4.33 -20.34
C ALA A 352 35.91 3.53 -21.50
N ILE A 353 37.21 3.57 -21.63
CA ILE A 353 37.93 2.81 -22.64
C ILE A 353 38.70 1.66 -21.98
N LEU A 354 38.28 0.44 -22.34
CA LEU A 354 38.88 -0.79 -21.78
C LEU A 354 40.23 -1.12 -22.37
N SER A 355 40.47 -0.76 -23.64
CA SER A 355 41.76 -0.97 -24.32
C SER A 355 41.87 -0.09 -25.57
N GLY A 356 43.12 0.18 -26.00
CA GLY A 356 43.39 0.98 -27.20
C GLY A 356 43.79 2.43 -26.89
N LEU A 357 43.54 2.95 -25.67
CA LEU A 357 43.87 4.31 -25.28
C LEU A 357 44.46 4.31 -23.86
N ARG A 358 45.36 5.25 -23.59
CA ARG A 358 45.97 5.45 -22.27
C ARG A 358 45.57 6.80 -21.69
N ALA A 359 45.45 6.86 -20.38
CA ALA A 359 45.27 8.13 -19.68
C ALA A 359 46.49 9.06 -19.98
N GLY A 360 46.20 10.34 -20.14
CA GLY A 360 47.21 11.34 -20.51
C GLY A 360 47.44 11.52 -22.01
N GLU A 361 46.97 10.64 -22.87
CA GLU A 361 47.02 10.84 -24.33
C GLU A 361 46.06 11.99 -24.74
N ARG A 362 46.44 12.70 -25.80
CA ARG A 362 45.63 13.78 -26.37
C ARG A 362 44.72 13.24 -27.46
N ILE A 363 43.48 13.59 -27.42
CA ILE A 363 42.46 13.17 -28.41
C ILE A 363 41.72 14.36 -29.01
N VAL A 364 41.15 14.17 -30.18
CA VAL A 364 40.32 15.16 -30.85
C VAL A 364 38.85 14.87 -30.50
N VAL A 365 38.16 15.91 -30.06
CA VAL A 365 36.70 15.87 -29.83
C VAL A 365 36.00 16.66 -30.93
N GLY A 366 34.93 16.13 -31.50
CA GLY A 366 34.20 16.78 -32.60
C GLY A 366 34.57 16.32 -34.00
N ALA A 367 35.48 15.35 -34.16
CA ALA A 367 35.89 14.81 -35.45
C ALA A 367 34.84 13.84 -36.10
N GLY A 368 33.71 13.65 -35.48
CA GLY A 368 32.73 12.62 -35.83
C GLY A 368 31.63 13.01 -36.80
N GLY A 369 31.76 14.10 -37.51
CA GLY A 369 30.73 14.57 -38.45
C GLY A 369 31.11 14.33 -39.92
N GLN A 370 31.26 13.09 -40.37
CA GLN A 370 31.10 12.70 -41.80
C GLN A 370 30.76 11.21 -41.88
#